data_9244b0b37de658b52a2d00e5efb78aa9
#
_entry.id   9244b0b37de658b52a2d00e5efb78aa9
#
_cell.length_a   1.000
_cell.length_b   1.000
_cell.length_c   1.000
_cell.angle_alpha   90.00
_cell.angle_beta   90.00
_cell.angle_gamma   90.00
#
_symmetry.space_group_name_H-M   'P 1'
#
loop_
_entity.id
_entity.type
_entity.pdbx_description
1 polymer ?
#
loop_
_entity_poly.entity_id
_entity_poly.type
_entity_poly.pdbx_seq_one_letter_code
_entity_poly.pdbx_strand_id
1 'polypeptide(L)'
;MPQGLQLVFGADSENGFSVYKDTGTNTVKVYYGMNFYDSSPMDKDSFEFKYLLGKLYISGIKVKTLIEHFGFSYSTYKRWGDAIRSGDEERIYIAFSGQGGKHKKLTADIVAFITHDFGYVYQRNKYDYSREIRQDIKEVFGKELSAELIRPLLGKLKEAFQKNGGSSESEKKSIYKSWLR
;
A
#
# COMPACT_ATOMS: atom_id res chain seq x y z
N MET A 1 22.54 13.48 29.69
CA MET A 1 21.27 13.21 30.38
C MET A 1 20.75 11.86 29.85
N PRO A 2 20.32 10.95 30.73
CA PRO A 2 19.77 9.71 30.26
C PRO A 2 18.54 10.03 29.40
N GLN A 3 18.60 9.63 28.14
CA GLN A 3 17.48 9.72 27.19
C GLN A 3 16.40 8.79 27.71
N GLY A 4 15.33 9.36 28.25
CA GLY A 4 14.35 8.61 29.01
C GLY A 4 13.17 8.14 28.16
N LEU A 5 12.52 7.08 28.62
CA LEU A 5 11.22 6.67 28.14
C LEU A 5 10.19 7.76 28.49
N GLN A 6 9.51 8.27 27.48
CA GLN A 6 8.41 9.21 27.65
C GLN A 6 7.11 8.44 27.52
N LEU A 7 6.23 8.55 28.52
CA LEU A 7 4.90 7.94 28.48
C LEU A 7 4.07 8.60 27.36
N VAL A 8 3.54 7.81 26.46
CA VAL A 8 2.55 8.22 25.46
C VAL A 8 1.16 8.10 26.03
N PHE A 9 0.80 6.91 26.49
CA PHE A 9 -0.39 6.67 27.33
C PHE A 9 -0.17 5.46 28.24
N GLY A 10 -0.81 5.48 29.41
CA GLY A 10 -0.72 4.42 30.42
C GLY A 10 -1.85 3.41 30.32
N ALA A 11 -1.70 2.33 31.06
CA ALA A 11 -2.78 1.37 31.31
C ALA A 11 -3.97 2.06 31.97
N ASP A 12 -5.16 1.71 31.55
CA ASP A 12 -6.41 2.14 32.18
C ASP A 12 -7.16 0.93 32.79
N SER A 13 -8.33 1.18 33.38
CA SER A 13 -9.15 0.14 34.02
C SER A 13 -9.69 -0.91 33.03
N GLU A 14 -9.65 -0.64 31.74
CA GLU A 14 -10.22 -1.52 30.71
C GLU A 14 -9.12 -2.27 29.92
N ASN A 15 -7.91 -1.72 29.89
CA ASN A 15 -6.79 -2.37 29.24
C ASN A 15 -5.50 -2.19 30.04
N GLY A 16 -4.66 -3.24 30.10
CA GLY A 16 -3.39 -3.25 30.83
C GLY A 16 -2.19 -2.71 30.02
N PHE A 17 -2.40 -2.06 28.87
CA PHE A 17 -1.31 -1.62 28.02
C PHE A 17 -0.79 -0.24 28.38
N SER A 18 0.52 -0.11 28.46
CA SER A 18 1.22 1.17 28.57
C SER A 18 2.17 1.32 27.37
N VAL A 19 2.15 2.49 26.76
CA VAL A 19 2.96 2.80 25.60
C VAL A 19 3.91 3.94 25.89
N TYR A 20 5.19 3.73 25.57
CA TYR A 20 6.25 4.69 25.79
C TYR A 20 6.98 5.00 24.49
N LYS A 21 7.42 6.23 24.36
CA LYS A 21 8.38 6.65 23.32
C LYS A 21 9.77 6.69 23.93
N ASP A 22 10.69 5.96 23.35
CA ASP A 22 12.12 6.09 23.64
C ASP A 22 12.70 7.20 22.76
N THR A 23 13.03 8.32 23.37
CA THR A 23 13.53 9.50 22.65
C THR A 23 14.95 9.32 22.12
N GLY A 24 15.72 8.36 22.67
CA GLY A 24 17.07 8.07 22.23
C GLY A 24 17.15 7.27 20.95
N THR A 25 16.27 6.28 20.86
CA THR A 25 16.23 5.35 19.71
C THR A 25 15.10 5.68 18.75
N ASN A 26 14.23 6.65 19.06
CA ASN A 26 13.00 6.97 18.34
C ASN A 26 12.13 5.73 18.10
N THR A 27 11.99 4.88 19.14
CA THR A 27 11.17 3.68 19.10
C THR A 27 9.97 3.83 20.02
N VAL A 28 8.87 3.16 19.66
CA VAL A 28 7.73 2.96 20.54
C VAL A 28 7.91 1.62 21.23
N LYS A 29 7.78 1.61 22.56
CA LYS A 29 7.85 0.42 23.42
C LYS A 29 6.49 0.21 24.07
N VAL A 30 5.99 -0.98 24.01
CA VAL A 30 4.68 -1.38 24.54
C VAL A 30 4.88 -2.38 25.66
N TYR A 31 4.18 -2.17 26.76
CA TYR A 31 4.16 -3.06 27.91
C TYR A 31 2.72 -3.47 28.22
N TYR A 32 2.52 -4.70 28.65
CA TYR A 32 1.27 -5.17 29.26
C TYR A 32 1.53 -5.44 30.73
N GLY A 33 0.94 -4.62 31.60
CA GLY A 33 1.34 -4.56 33.00
C GLY A 33 2.81 -4.18 33.12
N MET A 34 3.62 -5.05 33.76
CA MET A 34 5.08 -4.89 33.89
C MET A 34 5.89 -5.64 32.81
N ASN A 35 5.22 -6.39 31.94
CA ASN A 35 5.91 -7.20 30.95
C ASN A 35 6.08 -6.43 29.63
N PHE A 36 7.28 -6.51 29.05
CA PHE A 36 7.52 -6.02 27.69
C PHE A 36 6.65 -6.83 26.70
N TYR A 37 5.88 -6.13 25.87
CA TYR A 37 5.01 -6.74 24.89
C TYR A 37 5.60 -6.70 23.50
N ASP A 38 6.00 -5.50 23.03
CA ASP A 38 6.52 -5.32 21.69
C ASP A 38 7.18 -3.93 21.52
N SER A 39 7.95 -3.75 20.45
CA SER A 39 8.51 -2.43 20.08
C SER A 39 8.63 -2.28 18.58
N SER A 40 8.61 -1.02 18.11
CA SER A 40 8.80 -0.68 16.71
C SER A 40 9.45 0.69 16.57
N PRO A 41 10.25 0.94 15.52
CA PRO A 41 10.63 2.29 15.15
C PRO A 41 9.39 3.18 15.01
N MET A 42 9.47 4.43 15.47
CA MET A 42 8.37 5.40 15.33
C MET A 42 8.38 6.02 13.93
N ASP A 43 8.17 5.20 12.93
CA ASP A 43 8.07 5.58 11.53
C ASP A 43 6.66 5.26 11.02
N LYS A 44 5.87 6.32 10.73
CA LYS A 44 4.48 6.18 10.28
C LYS A 44 4.32 5.45 8.95
N ASP A 45 5.37 5.36 8.17
CA ASP A 45 5.36 4.68 6.88
C ASP A 45 5.84 3.23 6.96
N SER A 46 6.53 2.85 8.06
CA SER A 46 7.03 1.48 8.23
C SER A 46 5.89 0.47 8.43
N PHE A 47 6.11 -0.72 7.94
CA PHE A 47 5.19 -1.85 8.13
C PHE A 47 5.11 -2.22 9.62
N GLU A 48 6.23 -2.30 10.30
CA GLU A 48 6.36 -2.72 11.70
C GLU A 48 5.57 -1.82 12.63
N PHE A 49 5.65 -0.49 12.43
CA PHE A 49 4.91 0.47 13.23
C PHE A 49 3.40 0.34 13.04
N LYS A 50 2.95 0.28 11.79
CA LYS A 50 1.53 0.10 11.45
C LYS A 50 1.01 -1.23 12.01
N TYR A 51 1.80 -2.30 11.90
CA TYR A 51 1.44 -3.62 12.39
C TYR A 51 1.32 -3.64 13.91
N LEU A 52 2.26 -3.00 14.64
CA LEU A 52 2.18 -2.81 16.08
C LEU A 52 0.88 -2.09 16.48
N LEU A 53 0.55 -0.99 15.80
CA LEU A 53 -0.71 -0.25 16.07
C LEU A 53 -1.95 -1.08 15.76
N GLY A 54 -1.94 -1.88 14.71
CA GLY A 54 -3.00 -2.84 14.40
C GLY A 54 -3.18 -3.89 15.50
N LYS A 55 -2.07 -4.43 16.05
CA LYS A 55 -2.07 -5.33 17.21
C LYS A 55 -2.68 -4.67 18.46
N LEU A 56 -2.30 -3.44 18.75
CA LEU A 56 -2.85 -2.68 19.87
C LEU A 56 -4.38 -2.47 19.73
N TYR A 57 -4.84 -2.19 18.52
CA TYR A 57 -6.26 -2.05 18.21
C TYR A 57 -7.04 -3.36 18.46
N ILE A 58 -6.55 -4.51 17.99
CA ILE A 58 -7.24 -5.79 18.22
C ILE A 58 -7.12 -6.29 19.65
N SER A 59 -6.15 -5.79 20.41
CA SER A 59 -5.99 -6.09 21.85
C SER A 59 -6.94 -5.27 22.74
N GLY A 60 -7.82 -4.46 22.16
CA GLY A 60 -8.89 -3.77 22.88
C GLY A 60 -8.57 -2.34 23.32
N ILE A 61 -7.43 -1.77 22.93
CA ILE A 61 -7.17 -0.36 23.22
C ILE A 61 -8.20 0.50 22.49
N LYS A 62 -8.78 1.49 23.20
CA LYS A 62 -9.75 2.41 22.64
C LYS A 62 -9.18 3.10 21.40
N VAL A 63 -9.87 2.96 20.29
CA VAL A 63 -9.41 3.53 19.01
C VAL A 63 -9.24 5.06 19.11
N LYS A 64 -10.03 5.73 19.95
CA LYS A 64 -9.90 7.17 20.20
C LYS A 64 -8.50 7.52 20.74
N THR A 65 -8.01 6.77 21.71
CA THR A 65 -6.65 6.91 22.25
C THR A 65 -5.58 6.74 21.17
N LEU A 66 -5.73 5.69 20.33
CA LEU A 66 -4.79 5.46 19.23
C LEU A 66 -4.82 6.61 18.19
N ILE A 67 -5.99 7.16 17.87
CA ILE A 67 -6.15 8.30 16.96
C ILE A 67 -5.47 9.55 17.55
N GLU A 68 -5.73 9.85 18.81
CA GLU A 68 -5.18 11.03 19.50
C GLU A 68 -3.64 11.02 19.52
N HIS A 69 -3.03 9.87 19.77
CA HIS A 69 -1.58 9.79 19.93
C HIS A 69 -0.81 9.53 18.62
N PHE A 70 -1.40 8.79 17.68
CA PHE A 70 -0.70 8.37 16.46
C PHE A 70 -1.27 8.96 15.16
N GLY A 71 -2.51 9.48 15.19
CA GLY A 71 -3.08 10.30 14.11
C GLY A 71 -3.60 9.56 12.90
N PHE A 72 -3.77 8.23 12.94
CA PHE A 72 -4.43 7.48 11.86
C PHE A 72 -5.95 7.47 12.05
N SER A 73 -6.72 7.32 10.95
CA SER A 73 -8.18 7.31 11.03
C SER A 73 -8.74 5.99 11.58
N TYR A 74 -9.97 6.02 12.09
CA TYR A 74 -10.70 4.83 12.52
C TYR A 74 -10.74 3.73 11.45
N SER A 75 -11.05 4.13 10.21
CA SER A 75 -11.12 3.20 9.08
C SER A 75 -9.77 2.51 8.80
N THR A 76 -8.66 3.20 9.07
CA THR A 76 -7.31 2.64 8.96
C THR A 76 -7.08 1.57 10.02
N TYR A 77 -7.37 1.87 11.30
CA TYR A 77 -7.24 0.89 12.39
C TYR A 77 -8.15 -0.33 12.18
N LYS A 78 -9.40 -0.10 11.77
CA LYS A 78 -10.32 -1.19 11.44
C LYS A 78 -9.77 -2.09 10.34
N ARG A 79 -9.29 -1.51 9.23
CA ARG A 79 -8.68 -2.26 8.12
C ARG A 79 -7.50 -3.11 8.57
N TRP A 80 -6.61 -2.54 9.40
CA TRP A 80 -5.47 -3.26 9.95
C TRP A 80 -5.91 -4.40 10.88
N GLY A 81 -6.85 -4.12 11.77
CA GLY A 81 -7.39 -5.13 12.68
C GLY A 81 -8.08 -6.28 11.95
N ASP A 82 -8.87 -5.98 10.93
CA ASP A 82 -9.56 -7.00 10.13
C ASP A 82 -8.55 -7.86 9.35
N ALA A 83 -7.48 -7.25 8.82
CA ALA A 83 -6.39 -7.98 8.17
C ALA A 83 -5.66 -8.92 9.14
N ILE A 84 -5.29 -8.44 10.34
CA ILE A 84 -4.62 -9.28 11.34
C ILE A 84 -5.53 -10.44 11.79
N ARG A 85 -6.82 -10.16 12.05
CA ARG A 85 -7.78 -11.20 12.46
C ARG A 85 -8.01 -12.26 11.38
N SER A 86 -7.85 -11.92 10.11
CA SER A 86 -8.01 -12.89 9.02
C SER A 86 -6.91 -13.96 9.02
N GLY A 87 -5.73 -13.67 9.57
CA GLY A 87 -4.56 -14.55 9.50
C GLY A 87 -3.98 -14.74 8.10
N ASP A 88 -4.50 -14.01 7.11
CA ASP A 88 -4.10 -14.09 5.71
C ASP A 88 -2.92 -13.15 5.47
N GLU A 89 -1.75 -13.72 5.17
CA GLU A 89 -0.50 -12.97 4.97
C GLU A 89 -0.60 -11.96 3.82
N GLU A 90 -1.28 -12.29 2.73
CA GLU A 90 -1.46 -11.39 1.60
C GLU A 90 -2.33 -10.18 1.99
N ARG A 91 -3.42 -10.40 2.71
CA ARG A 91 -4.27 -9.34 3.25
C ARG A 91 -3.52 -8.45 4.24
N ILE A 92 -2.73 -9.05 5.13
CA ILE A 92 -1.88 -8.32 6.07
C ILE A 92 -0.91 -7.45 5.28
N TYR A 93 -0.16 -8.02 4.34
CA TYR A 93 0.78 -7.26 3.52
C TYR A 93 0.11 -6.08 2.80
N ILE A 94 -1.01 -6.31 2.12
CA ILE A 94 -1.77 -5.27 1.41
C ILE A 94 -2.26 -4.17 2.37
N ALA A 95 -2.77 -4.54 3.54
CA ALA A 95 -3.31 -3.58 4.51
C ALA A 95 -2.25 -2.63 5.06
N PHE A 96 -1.03 -3.12 5.27
CA PHE A 96 0.04 -2.39 5.97
C PHE A 96 1.09 -1.76 5.04
N SER A 97 1.27 -2.25 3.82
CA SER A 97 2.25 -1.74 2.85
C SER A 97 1.97 -0.32 2.33
N GLY A 98 0.92 0.33 2.82
CA GLY A 98 0.52 1.67 2.35
C GLY A 98 -0.06 1.69 0.93
N GLN A 99 -0.06 0.57 0.23
CA GLN A 99 -0.73 0.39 -1.04
C GLN A 99 -2.25 0.30 -0.80
N GLY A 100 -2.79 1.36 -0.19
CA GLY A 100 -4.16 1.43 0.27
C GLY A 100 -5.14 1.02 -0.81
N GLY A 101 -5.82 -0.12 -0.58
CA GLY A 101 -7.14 -0.44 -1.12
C GLY A 101 -7.38 -0.44 -2.62
N LYS A 102 -6.44 -0.03 -3.41
CA LYS A 102 -6.43 -0.33 -4.84
C LYS A 102 -5.73 -1.67 -4.97
N HIS A 103 -6.48 -2.77 -4.91
CA HIS A 103 -6.04 -3.95 -5.66
C HIS A 103 -5.48 -3.37 -6.95
N LYS A 104 -4.17 -3.53 -7.19
CA LYS A 104 -3.62 -3.11 -8.48
C LYS A 104 -4.28 -4.04 -9.49
N LYS A 105 -5.47 -3.67 -9.98
CA LYS A 105 -6.07 -4.33 -11.14
C LYS A 105 -5.05 -4.36 -12.27
N LEU A 106 -4.13 -3.39 -12.29
CA LEU A 106 -2.91 -3.34 -13.08
C LEU A 106 -1.77 -4.04 -12.31
N THR A 107 -1.68 -5.36 -12.44
CA THR A 107 -0.52 -6.14 -11.99
C THR A 107 0.69 -5.89 -12.91
N ALA A 108 1.91 -6.24 -12.45
CA ALA A 108 3.12 -6.12 -13.25
C ALA A 108 2.98 -6.80 -14.62
N ASP A 109 2.37 -7.99 -14.65
CA ASP A 109 2.16 -8.76 -15.86
C ASP A 109 1.23 -8.05 -16.84
N ILE A 110 0.13 -7.45 -16.35
CA ILE A 110 -0.79 -6.68 -17.17
C ILE A 110 -0.12 -5.41 -17.72
N VAL A 111 0.70 -4.72 -16.91
CA VAL A 111 1.46 -3.55 -17.38
C VAL A 111 2.47 -3.95 -18.44
N ALA A 112 3.17 -5.08 -18.27
CA ALA A 112 4.09 -5.62 -19.26
C ALA A 112 3.37 -5.95 -20.57
N PHE A 113 2.24 -6.65 -20.49
CA PHE A 113 1.39 -6.98 -21.63
C PHE A 113 0.95 -5.72 -22.39
N ILE A 114 0.34 -4.74 -21.70
CA ILE A 114 -0.07 -3.48 -22.34
C ILE A 114 1.13 -2.79 -23.01
N THR A 115 2.28 -2.74 -22.34
CA THR A 115 3.46 -2.04 -22.86
C THR A 115 4.02 -2.74 -24.10
N HIS A 116 3.96 -4.07 -24.16
CA HIS A 116 4.40 -4.86 -25.30
C HIS A 116 3.46 -4.68 -26.49
N ASP A 117 2.15 -4.83 -26.26
CA ASP A 117 1.17 -4.91 -27.36
C ASP A 117 0.67 -3.55 -27.85
N PHE A 118 0.85 -2.48 -27.03
CA PHE A 118 0.35 -1.14 -27.35
C PHE A 118 0.69 -0.68 -28.78
N GLY A 119 1.94 -0.85 -29.20
CA GLY A 119 2.41 -0.38 -30.50
C GLY A 119 1.66 -1.04 -31.67
N TYR A 120 1.44 -2.33 -31.57
CA TYR A 120 0.73 -3.11 -32.56
C TYR A 120 -0.75 -2.73 -32.62
N VAL A 121 -1.42 -2.71 -31.48
CA VAL A 121 -2.84 -2.38 -31.39
C VAL A 121 -3.12 -0.92 -31.81
N TYR A 122 -2.26 0.01 -31.39
CA TYR A 122 -2.39 1.42 -31.74
C TYR A 122 -2.19 1.69 -33.24
N GLN A 123 -1.26 1.00 -33.92
CA GLN A 123 -1.08 1.11 -35.37
C GLN A 123 -2.29 0.55 -36.15
N ARG A 124 -2.87 -0.56 -35.68
CA ARG A 124 -4.01 -1.20 -36.29
C ARG A 124 -5.30 -0.39 -36.11
N ASN A 125 -5.51 0.17 -34.93
CA ASN A 125 -6.76 0.88 -34.59
C ASN A 125 -6.50 2.10 -33.71
N LYS A 126 -6.23 3.25 -34.34
CA LYS A 126 -5.93 4.51 -33.65
C LYS A 126 -7.09 5.10 -32.86
N TYR A 127 -8.32 4.70 -33.12
CA TYR A 127 -9.52 5.25 -32.48
C TYR A 127 -9.98 4.39 -31.31
N ASP A 128 -9.95 3.09 -31.45
CA ASP A 128 -10.52 2.13 -30.48
C ASP A 128 -9.46 1.29 -29.74
N TYR A 129 -8.17 1.63 -29.86
CA TYR A 129 -7.06 0.86 -29.24
C TYR A 129 -7.25 0.62 -27.73
N SER A 130 -7.85 1.58 -27.01
CA SER A 130 -8.11 1.42 -25.57
C SER A 130 -9.16 0.35 -25.27
N ARG A 131 -10.17 0.23 -26.12
CA ARG A 131 -11.20 -0.80 -25.99
C ARG A 131 -10.63 -2.17 -26.32
N GLU A 132 -9.86 -2.25 -27.37
CA GLU A 132 -9.22 -3.47 -27.84
C GLU A 132 -8.24 -4.02 -26.79
N ILE A 133 -7.32 -3.21 -26.28
CA ILE A 133 -6.41 -3.60 -25.19
C ILE A 133 -7.17 -4.11 -23.96
N ARG A 134 -8.30 -3.50 -23.58
CA ARG A 134 -9.11 -3.98 -22.46
C ARG A 134 -9.75 -5.34 -22.73
N GLN A 135 -10.15 -5.57 -23.97
CA GLN A 135 -10.69 -6.85 -24.42
C GLN A 135 -9.60 -7.95 -24.33
N ASP A 136 -8.42 -7.67 -24.87
CA ASP A 136 -7.28 -8.58 -24.82
C ASP A 136 -6.88 -8.93 -23.38
N ILE A 137 -6.88 -7.93 -22.48
CA ILE A 137 -6.63 -8.16 -21.04
C ILE A 137 -7.70 -9.05 -20.42
N LYS A 138 -8.97 -8.86 -20.79
CA LYS A 138 -10.06 -9.70 -20.30
C LYS A 138 -9.89 -11.14 -20.78
N GLU A 139 -9.50 -11.35 -22.02
CA GLU A 139 -9.28 -12.67 -22.62
C GLU A 139 -8.07 -13.39 -22.02
N VAL A 140 -6.94 -12.69 -21.86
CA VAL A 140 -5.68 -13.28 -21.39
C VAL A 140 -5.64 -13.46 -19.87
N PHE A 141 -6.10 -12.45 -19.11
CA PHE A 141 -5.99 -12.43 -17.66
C PHE A 141 -7.31 -12.63 -16.89
N GLY A 142 -8.44 -12.75 -17.61
CA GLY A 142 -9.76 -12.87 -16.98
C GLY A 142 -10.19 -11.63 -16.17
N LYS A 143 -9.53 -10.47 -16.35
CA LYS A 143 -9.76 -9.27 -15.56
C LYS A 143 -10.41 -8.15 -16.37
N GLU A 144 -11.51 -7.62 -15.86
CA GLU A 144 -12.12 -6.41 -16.42
C GLU A 144 -11.48 -5.14 -15.86
N LEU A 145 -10.88 -4.32 -16.74
CA LEU A 145 -10.31 -3.03 -16.41
C LEU A 145 -11.19 -1.89 -16.94
N SER A 146 -11.37 -0.85 -16.10
CA SER A 146 -12.03 0.38 -16.57
C SER A 146 -11.11 1.18 -17.49
N ALA A 147 -11.68 1.93 -18.43
CA ALA A 147 -10.92 2.80 -19.33
C ALA A 147 -10.09 3.83 -18.55
N GLU A 148 -10.63 4.35 -17.43
CA GLU A 148 -9.97 5.34 -16.60
C GLU A 148 -8.71 4.79 -15.91
N LEU A 149 -8.71 3.51 -15.54
CA LEU A 149 -7.58 2.88 -14.88
C LEU A 149 -6.36 2.77 -15.79
N ILE A 150 -6.56 2.47 -17.08
CA ILE A 150 -5.46 2.27 -18.03
C ILE A 150 -5.12 3.55 -18.82
N ARG A 151 -6.01 4.54 -18.85
CA ARG A 151 -5.83 5.81 -19.60
C ARG A 151 -4.48 6.48 -19.33
N PRO A 152 -4.00 6.65 -18.07
CA PRO A 152 -2.71 7.30 -17.82
C PRO A 152 -1.52 6.52 -18.40
N LEU A 153 -1.58 5.17 -18.38
CA LEU A 153 -0.54 4.32 -18.99
C LEU A 153 -0.57 4.45 -20.51
N LEU A 154 -1.74 4.33 -21.12
CA LEU A 154 -1.90 4.45 -22.55
C LEU A 154 -1.50 5.84 -23.07
N GLY A 155 -1.76 6.91 -22.29
CA GLY A 155 -1.33 8.27 -22.60
C GLY A 155 0.19 8.38 -22.72
N LYS A 156 0.93 7.87 -21.72
CA LYS A 156 2.40 7.85 -21.74
C LYS A 156 2.97 7.04 -22.90
N LEU A 157 2.37 5.88 -23.18
CA LEU A 157 2.79 5.03 -24.30
C LEU A 157 2.53 5.71 -25.65
N LYS A 158 1.40 6.41 -25.79
CA LYS A 158 1.06 7.16 -26.98
C LYS A 158 2.06 8.31 -27.23
N GLU A 159 2.39 9.08 -26.20
CA GLU A 159 3.37 10.16 -26.30
C GLU A 159 4.76 9.62 -26.69
N ALA A 160 5.21 8.53 -26.07
CA ALA A 160 6.47 7.88 -26.40
C ALA A 160 6.48 7.37 -27.84
N PHE A 161 5.37 6.76 -28.28
CA PHE A 161 5.21 6.25 -29.64
C PHE A 161 5.24 7.35 -30.70
N GLN A 162 4.59 8.49 -30.43
CA GLN A 162 4.54 9.62 -31.34
C GLN A 162 5.88 10.36 -31.47
N LYS A 163 6.66 10.45 -30.38
CA LYS A 163 7.98 11.10 -30.41
C LYS A 163 9.03 10.35 -31.23
N ASN A 164 8.96 9.01 -31.27
CA ASN A 164 10.04 8.17 -31.77
C ASN A 164 9.67 7.36 -33.02
N GLY A 165 8.52 7.62 -33.63
CA GLY A 165 8.04 6.81 -34.77
C GLY A 165 7.75 5.34 -34.40
N GLY A 166 7.76 5.04 -33.13
CA GLY A 166 7.61 3.76 -32.46
C GLY A 166 8.41 3.79 -31.17
N SER A 167 7.83 3.37 -30.02
CA SER A 167 8.55 3.41 -28.75
C SER A 167 9.78 2.50 -28.75
N SER A 168 10.95 3.06 -28.40
CA SER A 168 12.18 2.28 -28.25
C SER A 168 12.07 1.30 -27.07
N GLU A 169 12.83 0.21 -27.12
CA GLU A 169 12.88 -0.81 -26.05
C GLU A 169 13.26 -0.20 -24.69
N SER A 170 14.14 0.81 -24.69
CA SER A 170 14.57 1.52 -23.48
C SER A 170 13.46 2.34 -22.83
N GLU A 171 12.61 2.99 -23.63
CA GLU A 171 11.47 3.77 -23.15
C GLU A 171 10.34 2.88 -22.60
N LYS A 172 10.07 1.76 -23.28
CA LYS A 172 9.14 0.75 -22.75
C LYS A 172 9.57 0.29 -21.36
N LYS A 173 10.88 -0.02 -21.16
CA LYS A 173 11.44 -0.40 -19.86
C LYS A 173 11.33 0.72 -18.82
N SER A 174 11.51 1.99 -19.20
CA SER A 174 11.37 3.13 -18.31
C SER A 174 9.93 3.34 -17.85
N ILE A 175 8.97 3.28 -18.78
CA ILE A 175 7.54 3.40 -18.48
C ILE A 175 7.10 2.25 -17.56
N TYR A 176 7.50 1.01 -17.88
CA TYR A 176 7.23 -0.16 -17.05
C TYR A 176 7.72 0.03 -15.60
N LYS A 177 9.00 0.44 -15.41
CA LYS A 177 9.56 0.70 -14.08
C LYS A 177 8.84 1.79 -13.31
N SER A 178 8.30 2.82 -13.97
CA SER A 178 7.58 3.93 -13.33
C SER A 178 6.20 3.51 -12.78
N TRP A 179 5.66 2.39 -13.22
CA TRP A 179 4.35 1.88 -12.82
C TRP A 179 4.41 0.79 -11.75
N LEU A 180 5.60 0.23 -11.51
CA LEU A 180 5.85 -0.77 -10.48
C LEU A 180 6.19 -0.17 -9.11
N ARG A 181 6.46 1.14 -9.06
CA ARG A 181 6.67 1.91 -7.82
C ARG A 181 5.36 2.51 -7.33
#